data_89144ac552298e9b02424570d722659e
#
_entry.id   89144ac552298e9b02424570d722659e
#
_cell.length_a   1.000
_cell.length_b   1.000
_cell.length_c   1.000
_cell.angle_alpha   90.00
_cell.angle_beta   90.00
_cell.angle_gamma   90.00
#
_symmetry.space_group_name_H-M   'P 1'
#
loop_
_entity.id
_entity.type
_entity.pdbx_description
1 polymer ?
#
loop_
_entity_poly.entity_id
_entity_poly.type
_entity_poly.pdbx_seq_one_letter_code
_entity_poly.pdbx_strand_id
1 'polypeptide(L)'
;MNTLASKRVLVVGGSSGIGAAAAKAFAALGAQVTIASRNAQKLADAAADIGAGVQTAVLDTADTAAVDAYFAAQQPFDHVVISAAQTPSGPVRQLALDDAYAAMDSKFWGAYRIARAVRIADGGSLTFVSGFLAVRPSKTSVLQGAINAALEALARGLALELSPVRVNTVSPG
;
A
#
# COMPACT_ATOMS: atom_id res chain seq x y z
N MET A 1 -13.58 -12.82 19.35
CA MET A 1 -13.65 -13.63 18.11
C MET A 1 -12.52 -13.17 17.19
N ASN A 2 -11.62 -14.07 16.77
CA ASN A 2 -10.60 -13.76 15.76
C ASN A 2 -11.27 -13.76 14.37
N THR A 3 -11.71 -12.61 13.90
CA THR A 3 -12.49 -12.48 12.66
C THR A 3 -11.65 -12.68 11.40
N LEU A 4 -10.31 -12.66 11.53
CA LEU A 4 -9.37 -12.85 10.42
C LEU A 4 -8.47 -14.09 10.62
N ALA A 5 -8.90 -15.05 11.45
CA ALA A 5 -8.15 -16.28 11.66
C ALA A 5 -7.84 -16.97 10.32
N SER A 6 -6.58 -17.32 10.12
CA SER A 6 -6.06 -17.96 8.90
C SER A 6 -6.12 -17.09 7.61
N LYS A 7 -6.56 -15.86 7.68
CA LYS A 7 -6.55 -14.95 6.53
C LYS A 7 -5.13 -14.45 6.24
N ARG A 8 -4.71 -14.55 4.99
CA ARG A 8 -3.42 -14.03 4.52
C ARG A 8 -3.55 -12.55 4.18
N VAL A 9 -2.82 -11.73 4.91
CA VAL A 9 -2.84 -10.26 4.75
C VAL A 9 -1.47 -9.75 4.35
N LEU A 10 -1.39 -8.98 3.27
CA LEU A 10 -0.19 -8.26 2.87
C LEU A 10 -0.34 -6.76 3.17
N VAL A 11 0.65 -6.17 3.82
CA VAL A 11 0.73 -4.73 4.01
C VAL A 11 2.01 -4.20 3.37
N VAL A 12 1.87 -3.57 2.21
CA VAL A 12 2.97 -2.89 1.53
C VAL A 12 3.14 -1.49 2.12
N GLY A 13 4.35 -1.17 2.60
CA GLY A 13 4.59 -0.02 3.47
C GLY A 13 4.38 -0.35 4.96
N GLY A 14 4.41 -1.64 5.32
CA GLY A 14 4.13 -2.13 6.67
C GLY A 14 5.25 -1.92 7.70
N SER A 15 6.38 -1.31 7.32
CA SER A 15 7.50 -1.09 8.23
C SER A 15 7.40 0.19 9.07
N SER A 16 6.39 1.03 8.89
CA SER A 16 6.20 2.28 9.65
C SER A 16 4.79 2.85 9.50
N GLY A 17 4.47 3.84 10.35
CA GLY A 17 3.28 4.68 10.24
C GLY A 17 1.97 3.88 10.16
N ILE A 18 1.09 4.29 9.23
CA ILE A 18 -0.23 3.70 9.03
C ILE A 18 -0.13 2.21 8.68
N GLY A 19 0.84 1.82 7.84
CA GLY A 19 1.03 0.43 7.44
C GLY A 19 1.41 -0.46 8.63
N ALA A 20 2.35 -0.05 9.47
CA ALA A 20 2.72 -0.81 10.67
C ALA A 20 1.56 -0.93 11.65
N ALA A 21 0.81 0.15 11.88
CA ALA A 21 -0.36 0.15 12.74
C ALA A 21 -1.46 -0.80 12.21
N ALA A 22 -1.71 -0.78 10.90
CA ALA A 22 -2.65 -1.69 10.26
C ALA A 22 -2.20 -3.15 10.39
N ALA A 23 -0.91 -3.43 10.14
CA ALA A 23 -0.35 -4.77 10.27
C ALA A 23 -0.51 -5.31 11.69
N LYS A 24 -0.25 -4.47 12.71
CA LYS A 24 -0.44 -4.82 14.13
C LYS A 24 -1.90 -5.14 14.43
N ALA A 25 -2.83 -4.35 13.91
CA ALA A 25 -4.26 -4.60 14.09
C ALA A 25 -4.70 -5.91 13.41
N PHE A 26 -4.22 -6.22 12.21
CA PHE A 26 -4.51 -7.48 11.54
C PHE A 26 -3.96 -8.69 12.30
N ALA A 27 -2.73 -8.59 12.81
CA ALA A 27 -2.12 -9.64 13.63
C ALA A 27 -2.93 -9.90 14.91
N ALA A 28 -3.40 -8.84 15.59
CA ALA A 28 -4.26 -8.95 16.76
C ALA A 28 -5.61 -9.62 16.46
N LEU A 29 -6.09 -9.56 15.22
CA LEU A 29 -7.29 -10.25 14.74
C LEU A 29 -7.02 -11.69 14.26
N GLY A 30 -5.79 -12.19 14.43
CA GLY A 30 -5.41 -13.56 14.11
C GLY A 30 -5.02 -13.79 12.64
N ALA A 31 -4.80 -12.76 11.86
CA ALA A 31 -4.37 -12.88 10.47
C ALA A 31 -2.90 -13.36 10.36
N GLN A 32 -2.61 -14.05 9.27
CA GLN A 32 -1.24 -14.32 8.82
C GLN A 32 -0.73 -13.09 8.07
N VAL A 33 0.04 -12.25 8.77
CA VAL A 33 0.46 -10.95 8.23
C VAL A 33 1.83 -11.05 7.58
N THR A 34 1.95 -10.54 6.37
CA THR A 34 3.22 -10.22 5.70
C THR A 34 3.33 -8.71 5.58
N ILE A 35 4.44 -8.14 6.04
CA ILE A 35 4.78 -6.74 5.81
C ILE A 35 5.86 -6.60 4.75
N ALA A 36 5.69 -5.68 3.81
CA ALA A 36 6.65 -5.44 2.74
C ALA A 36 7.14 -3.99 2.73
N SER A 37 8.42 -3.77 2.55
CA SER A 37 9.04 -2.47 2.30
C SER A 37 10.46 -2.63 1.74
N ARG A 38 11.11 -1.52 1.38
CA ARG A 38 12.46 -1.54 0.79
C ARG A 38 13.59 -1.79 1.80
N ASN A 39 13.37 -1.47 3.07
CA ASN A 39 14.41 -1.50 4.10
C ASN A 39 14.27 -2.73 5.00
N ALA A 40 15.19 -3.68 4.87
CA ALA A 40 15.18 -4.93 5.62
C ALA A 40 15.27 -4.72 7.14
N GLN A 41 16.08 -3.75 7.61
CA GLN A 41 16.21 -3.49 9.04
C GLN A 41 14.91 -2.95 9.63
N LYS A 42 14.28 -1.97 8.97
CA LYS A 42 12.98 -1.43 9.41
C LYS A 42 11.88 -2.50 9.40
N LEU A 43 11.93 -3.45 8.46
CA LEU A 43 11.01 -4.58 8.44
C LEU A 43 11.22 -5.50 9.64
N ALA A 44 12.47 -5.82 9.97
CA ALA A 44 12.78 -6.66 11.12
C ALA A 44 12.33 -6.02 12.44
N ASP A 45 12.61 -4.72 12.61
CA ASP A 45 12.20 -3.96 13.79
C ASP A 45 10.66 -3.91 13.91
N ALA A 46 9.96 -3.63 12.80
CA ALA A 46 8.50 -3.60 12.78
C ALA A 46 7.89 -4.99 13.06
N ALA A 47 8.45 -6.05 12.48
CA ALA A 47 7.97 -7.41 12.73
C ALA A 47 8.11 -7.80 14.21
N ALA A 48 9.22 -7.42 14.84
CA ALA A 48 9.45 -7.65 16.27
C ALA A 48 8.42 -6.90 17.15
N ASP A 49 8.07 -5.66 16.78
CA ASP A 49 7.06 -4.85 17.51
C ASP A 49 5.62 -5.38 17.29
N ILE A 50 5.31 -5.84 16.10
CA ILE A 50 3.97 -6.36 15.79
C ILE A 50 3.73 -7.69 16.50
N GLY A 51 4.70 -8.58 16.50
CA GLY A 51 4.64 -9.84 17.24
C GLY A 51 5.08 -11.06 16.44
N ALA A 52 5.12 -12.21 17.12
CA ALA A 52 5.56 -13.47 16.55
C ALA A 52 4.67 -13.92 15.39
N GLY A 53 5.30 -14.45 14.34
CA GLY A 53 4.60 -15.00 13.18
C GLY A 53 4.38 -14.01 12.03
N VAL A 54 4.74 -12.74 12.21
CA VAL A 54 4.73 -11.76 11.12
C VAL A 54 5.87 -12.05 10.15
N GLN A 55 5.52 -12.19 8.87
CA GLN A 55 6.48 -12.39 7.79
C GLN A 55 6.94 -11.05 7.22
N THR A 56 8.15 -11.01 6.71
CA THR A 56 8.72 -9.82 6.06
C THR A 56 9.10 -10.10 4.62
N ALA A 57 8.93 -9.10 3.75
CA ALA A 57 9.36 -9.14 2.36
C ALA A 57 10.08 -7.85 1.99
N VAL A 58 11.31 -7.95 1.54
CA VAL A 58 12.01 -6.78 0.96
C VAL A 58 11.49 -6.58 -0.45
N LEU A 59 10.80 -5.48 -0.70
CA LEU A 59 10.17 -5.19 -1.98
C LEU A 59 10.24 -3.69 -2.28
N ASP A 60 10.89 -3.36 -3.39
CA ASP A 60 10.84 -2.03 -3.98
C ASP A 60 9.68 -1.95 -4.98
N THR A 61 8.70 -1.14 -4.71
CA THR A 61 7.54 -0.96 -5.57
C THR A 61 7.83 -0.17 -6.86
N ALA A 62 9.02 0.43 -6.96
CA ALA A 62 9.51 1.07 -8.19
C ALA A 62 10.15 0.06 -9.16
N ASP A 63 10.59 -1.10 -8.67
CA ASP A 63 11.15 -2.17 -9.49
C ASP A 63 10.04 -3.12 -9.98
N THR A 64 9.63 -2.94 -11.23
CA THR A 64 8.59 -3.75 -11.86
C THR A 64 8.93 -5.24 -11.89
N ALA A 65 10.19 -5.58 -12.18
CA ALA A 65 10.61 -6.97 -12.27
C ALA A 65 10.59 -7.66 -10.89
N ALA A 66 11.05 -6.95 -9.85
CA ALA A 66 10.98 -7.44 -8.48
C ALA A 66 9.54 -7.62 -8.01
N VAL A 67 8.63 -6.69 -8.35
CA VAL A 67 7.20 -6.79 -8.04
C VAL A 67 6.59 -8.01 -8.73
N ASP A 68 6.81 -8.18 -10.02
CA ASP A 68 6.27 -9.31 -10.79
C ASP A 68 6.79 -10.66 -10.26
N ALA A 69 8.10 -10.77 -10.01
CA ALA A 69 8.72 -11.98 -9.47
C ALA A 69 8.20 -12.32 -8.07
N TYR A 70 8.04 -11.33 -7.20
CA TYR A 70 7.52 -11.53 -5.85
C TYR A 70 6.10 -12.12 -5.91
N PHE A 71 5.18 -11.49 -6.65
CA PHE A 71 3.79 -11.95 -6.70
C PHE A 71 3.61 -13.25 -7.48
N ALA A 72 4.44 -13.54 -8.47
CA ALA A 72 4.43 -14.83 -9.17
C ALA A 72 4.70 -16.02 -8.22
N ALA A 73 5.55 -15.81 -7.20
CA ALA A 73 5.89 -16.81 -6.20
C ALA A 73 4.88 -16.94 -5.05
N GLN A 74 3.91 -16.02 -4.94
CA GLN A 74 2.93 -16.02 -3.85
C GLN A 74 1.66 -16.79 -4.18
N GLN A 75 1.07 -17.42 -3.16
CA GLN A 75 -0.33 -17.81 -3.20
C GLN A 75 -1.22 -16.54 -3.08
N PRO A 76 -2.48 -16.57 -3.55
CA PRO A 76 -3.39 -15.45 -3.39
C PRO A 76 -3.49 -14.96 -1.94
N PHE A 77 -3.54 -13.64 -1.75
CA PHE A 77 -3.83 -13.01 -0.46
C PHE A 77 -5.34 -12.84 -0.29
N ASP A 78 -5.83 -12.90 0.96
CA ASP A 78 -7.22 -12.53 1.24
C ASP A 78 -7.38 -11.00 1.27
N HIS A 79 -6.42 -10.28 1.86
CA HIS A 79 -6.47 -8.83 1.95
C HIS A 79 -5.09 -8.21 1.67
N VAL A 80 -5.11 -7.11 0.93
CA VAL A 80 -3.90 -6.35 0.59
C VAL A 80 -4.11 -4.89 0.93
N VAL A 81 -3.18 -4.31 1.67
CA VAL A 81 -3.14 -2.88 1.97
C VAL A 81 -1.88 -2.28 1.36
N ILE A 82 -2.03 -1.19 0.61
CA ILE A 82 -0.93 -0.44 0.02
C ILE A 82 -0.88 0.93 0.67
N SER A 83 0.09 1.10 1.59
CA SER A 83 0.37 2.35 2.28
C SER A 83 1.76 2.91 1.96
N ALA A 84 2.54 2.18 1.15
CA ALA A 84 3.87 2.63 0.76
C ALA A 84 3.79 3.92 -0.06
N ALA A 85 4.45 4.96 0.42
CA ALA A 85 4.56 6.23 -0.27
C ALA A 85 5.80 6.99 0.21
N GLN A 86 6.48 7.61 -0.74
CA GLN A 86 7.49 8.62 -0.50
C GLN A 86 7.18 9.80 -1.42
N THR A 87 6.56 10.82 -0.86
CA THR A 87 6.01 11.93 -1.64
C THR A 87 6.60 13.26 -1.19
N PRO A 88 7.76 13.66 -1.74
CA PRO A 88 8.23 15.03 -1.61
C PRO A 88 7.10 16.02 -1.93
N SER A 89 7.02 17.10 -1.18
CA SER A 89 5.97 18.09 -1.37
C SER A 89 6.52 19.52 -1.40
N GLY A 90 5.79 20.37 -2.07
CA GLY A 90 6.11 21.79 -2.19
C GLY A 90 5.14 22.49 -3.13
N PRO A 91 5.19 23.84 -3.18
CA PRO A 91 4.48 24.59 -4.20
C PRO A 91 4.92 24.14 -5.60
N VAL A 92 3.99 24.03 -6.55
CA VAL A 92 4.25 23.50 -7.91
C VAL A 92 5.42 24.23 -8.62
N ARG A 93 5.56 25.53 -8.39
CA ARG A 93 6.64 26.33 -9.03
C ARG A 93 8.01 26.17 -8.35
N GLN A 94 8.08 25.46 -7.22
CA GLN A 94 9.32 25.31 -6.43
C GLN A 94 9.75 23.85 -6.32
N LEU A 95 8.81 22.90 -6.43
CA LEU A 95 9.10 21.49 -6.40
C LEU A 95 9.87 21.09 -7.66
N ALA A 96 11.05 20.49 -7.49
CA ALA A 96 11.83 19.98 -8.62
C ALA A 96 11.04 18.92 -9.38
N LEU A 97 11.16 18.90 -10.71
CA LEU A 97 10.45 17.90 -11.54
C LEU A 97 10.86 16.47 -11.20
N ASP A 98 12.13 16.24 -10.88
CA ASP A 98 12.59 14.91 -10.48
C ASP A 98 11.92 14.43 -9.20
N ASP A 99 11.74 15.30 -8.21
CA ASP A 99 10.98 15.01 -6.98
C ASP A 99 9.50 14.78 -7.28
N ALA A 100 8.93 15.53 -8.22
CA ALA A 100 7.55 15.35 -8.63
C ALA A 100 7.34 13.99 -9.33
N TYR A 101 8.24 13.60 -10.22
CA TYR A 101 8.22 12.29 -10.88
C TYR A 101 8.43 11.17 -9.86
N ALA A 102 9.38 11.32 -8.94
CA ALA A 102 9.62 10.35 -7.87
C ALA A 102 8.40 10.17 -6.95
N ALA A 103 7.71 11.25 -6.61
CA ALA A 103 6.47 11.19 -5.82
C ALA A 103 5.38 10.40 -6.53
N MET A 104 5.15 10.68 -7.83
CA MET A 104 4.18 9.97 -8.66
C MET A 104 4.56 8.50 -8.81
N ASP A 105 5.83 8.20 -9.07
CA ASP A 105 6.32 6.82 -9.23
C ASP A 105 6.18 6.02 -7.93
N SER A 106 6.56 6.61 -6.81
CA SER A 106 6.46 5.96 -5.51
C SER A 106 5.02 5.63 -5.11
N LYS A 107 4.11 6.60 -5.19
CA LYS A 107 2.77 6.45 -4.63
C LYS A 107 1.76 5.92 -5.64
N PHE A 108 1.70 6.49 -6.85
CA PHE A 108 0.72 6.06 -7.85
C PHE A 108 1.20 4.83 -8.63
N TRP A 109 2.35 4.93 -9.29
CA TRP A 109 2.83 3.82 -10.11
C TRP A 109 3.24 2.60 -9.28
N GLY A 110 3.77 2.79 -8.08
CA GLY A 110 4.04 1.70 -7.14
C GLY A 110 2.76 0.94 -6.79
N ALA A 111 1.70 1.65 -6.46
CA ALA A 111 0.39 1.05 -6.18
C ALA A 111 -0.21 0.35 -7.41
N TYR A 112 -0.07 0.94 -8.60
CA TYR A 112 -0.53 0.37 -9.86
C TYR A 112 0.21 -0.94 -10.20
N ARG A 113 1.55 -0.97 -10.07
CA ARG A 113 2.36 -2.19 -10.30
C ARG A 113 1.91 -3.33 -9.39
N ILE A 114 1.66 -3.04 -8.11
CA ILE A 114 1.16 -4.04 -7.16
C ILE A 114 -0.23 -4.52 -7.58
N ALA A 115 -1.16 -3.61 -7.85
CA ALA A 115 -2.53 -3.96 -8.23
C ALA A 115 -2.57 -4.84 -9.49
N ARG A 116 -1.65 -4.59 -10.44
CA ARG A 116 -1.49 -5.39 -11.66
C ARG A 116 -0.98 -6.81 -11.39
N ALA A 117 -0.07 -6.97 -10.44
CA ALA A 117 0.66 -8.22 -10.24
C ALA A 117 0.04 -9.11 -9.14
N VAL A 118 -0.64 -8.52 -8.15
CA VAL A 118 -1.15 -9.25 -6.99
C VAL A 118 -2.36 -10.13 -7.35
N ARG A 119 -2.38 -11.33 -6.78
CA ARG A 119 -3.57 -12.19 -6.82
C ARG A 119 -4.28 -12.13 -5.47
N ILE A 120 -5.57 -11.84 -5.53
CA ILE A 120 -6.44 -11.73 -4.35
C ILE A 120 -7.52 -12.79 -4.47
N ALA A 121 -7.81 -13.48 -3.37
CA ALA A 121 -8.83 -14.50 -3.31
C ALA A 121 -10.23 -13.89 -3.49
N ASP A 122 -11.15 -14.66 -4.02
CA ASP A 122 -12.55 -14.25 -4.17
C ASP A 122 -13.14 -13.79 -2.83
N GLY A 123 -13.84 -12.66 -2.86
CA GLY A 123 -14.38 -12.02 -1.66
C GLY A 123 -13.35 -11.30 -0.79
N GLY A 124 -12.08 -11.29 -1.21
CA GLY A 124 -11.00 -10.56 -0.58
C GLY A 124 -11.09 -9.05 -0.79
N SER A 125 -10.00 -8.35 -0.45
CA SER A 125 -9.97 -6.88 -0.64
C SER A 125 -8.60 -6.33 -0.96
N LEU A 126 -8.58 -5.26 -1.76
CA LEU A 126 -7.45 -4.38 -2.01
C LEU A 126 -7.78 -2.99 -1.44
N THR A 127 -6.90 -2.46 -0.61
CA THR A 127 -7.10 -1.14 0.02
C THR A 127 -5.89 -0.25 -0.24
N PHE A 128 -6.14 0.91 -0.83
CA PHE A 128 -5.12 1.96 -1.00
C PHE A 128 -5.22 2.99 0.14
N VAL A 129 -4.08 3.44 0.63
CA VAL A 129 -4.01 4.62 1.49
C VAL A 129 -3.79 5.85 0.62
N SER A 130 -4.85 6.61 0.42
CA SER A 130 -4.88 7.88 -0.31
C SER A 130 -4.44 9.04 0.61
N GLY A 131 -5.28 10.01 0.80
CA GLY A 131 -5.09 11.12 1.73
C GLY A 131 -6.06 12.25 1.47
N PHE A 132 -6.39 12.94 2.53
CA PHE A 132 -7.36 14.02 2.61
C PHE A 132 -7.14 15.18 1.59
N LEU A 133 -5.90 15.38 1.12
CA LEU A 133 -5.58 16.38 0.11
C LEU A 133 -6.30 16.17 -1.23
N ALA A 134 -6.86 14.98 -1.49
CA ALA A 134 -7.70 14.73 -2.66
C ALA A 134 -8.95 15.61 -2.68
N VAL A 135 -9.50 15.93 -1.52
CA VAL A 135 -10.75 16.71 -1.35
C VAL A 135 -10.54 18.10 -0.75
N ARG A 136 -9.44 18.29 0.00
CA ARG A 136 -9.06 19.59 0.56
C ARG A 136 -7.63 19.96 0.14
N PRO A 137 -7.46 20.70 -0.97
CA PRO A 137 -6.16 21.04 -1.49
C PRO A 137 -5.38 21.97 -0.54
N SER A 138 -4.05 21.82 -0.56
CA SER A 138 -3.11 22.69 0.15
C SER A 138 -2.21 23.40 -0.84
N LYS A 139 -1.85 24.65 -0.54
CA LYS A 139 -0.94 25.47 -1.37
C LYS A 139 0.46 24.85 -1.53
N THR A 140 0.87 24.03 -0.58
CA THR A 140 2.20 23.42 -0.53
C THR A 140 2.22 21.93 -0.89
N SER A 141 1.07 21.37 -1.28
CA SER A 141 0.94 19.92 -1.51
C SER A 141 0.00 19.62 -2.69
N VAL A 142 0.04 20.47 -3.72
CA VAL A 142 -0.85 20.33 -4.88
C VAL A 142 -0.68 19.00 -5.59
N LEU A 143 0.57 18.58 -5.82
CA LEU A 143 0.85 17.29 -6.46
C LEU A 143 0.36 16.11 -5.62
N GLN A 144 0.52 16.16 -4.30
CA GLN A 144 0.02 15.09 -3.42
C GLN A 144 -1.50 14.96 -3.49
N GLY A 145 -2.22 16.08 -3.57
CA GLY A 145 -3.66 16.08 -3.80
C GLY A 145 -4.04 15.38 -5.11
N ALA A 146 -3.33 15.69 -6.18
CA ALA A 146 -3.53 15.07 -7.50
C ALA A 146 -3.23 13.55 -7.46
N ILE A 147 -2.14 13.13 -6.83
CA ILE A 147 -1.78 11.71 -6.67
C ILE A 147 -2.85 10.96 -5.85
N ASN A 148 -3.32 11.54 -4.76
CA ASN A 148 -4.38 10.96 -3.94
C ASN A 148 -5.68 10.80 -4.73
N ALA A 149 -6.11 11.83 -5.46
CA ALA A 149 -7.28 11.76 -6.31
C ALA A 149 -7.14 10.70 -7.44
N ALA A 150 -5.94 10.56 -8.01
CA ALA A 150 -5.64 9.53 -8.99
C ALA A 150 -5.78 8.11 -8.40
N LEU A 151 -5.30 7.88 -7.18
CA LEU A 151 -5.48 6.59 -6.48
C LEU A 151 -6.96 6.28 -6.22
N GLU A 152 -7.75 7.28 -5.83
CA GLU A 152 -9.18 7.10 -5.61
C GLU A 152 -9.93 6.77 -6.91
N ALA A 153 -9.52 7.39 -8.03
CA ALA A 153 -10.05 7.06 -9.35
C ALA A 153 -9.65 5.65 -9.77
N LEU A 154 -8.38 5.27 -9.58
CA LEU A 154 -7.87 3.92 -9.84
C LEU A 154 -8.67 2.86 -9.06
N ALA A 155 -8.89 3.10 -7.77
CA ALA A 155 -9.65 2.16 -6.93
C ALA A 155 -11.08 1.94 -7.44
N ARG A 156 -11.76 3.00 -7.90
CA ARG A 156 -13.11 2.88 -8.49
C ARG A 156 -13.11 2.05 -9.77
N GLY A 157 -12.11 2.21 -10.64
CA GLY A 157 -11.96 1.39 -11.84
C GLY A 157 -11.69 -0.06 -11.52
N LEU A 158 -10.73 -0.30 -10.61
CA LEU A 158 -10.37 -1.66 -10.19
C LEU A 158 -11.50 -2.38 -9.45
N ALA A 159 -12.39 -1.66 -8.75
CA ALA A 159 -13.56 -2.27 -8.11
C ALA A 159 -14.52 -2.90 -9.11
N LEU A 160 -14.58 -2.37 -10.33
CA LEU A 160 -15.35 -2.97 -11.45
C LEU A 160 -14.60 -4.13 -12.09
N GLU A 161 -13.31 -3.91 -12.37
CA GLU A 161 -12.46 -4.87 -13.11
C GLU A 161 -12.19 -6.15 -12.29
N LEU A 162 -11.95 -6.01 -10.99
CA LEU A 162 -11.54 -7.12 -10.11
C LEU A 162 -12.71 -7.78 -9.36
N SER A 163 -13.97 -7.41 -9.65
CA SER A 163 -15.12 -8.04 -8.97
C SER A 163 -15.02 -9.59 -9.05
N PRO A 164 -15.24 -10.33 -7.95
CA PRO A 164 -15.85 -9.95 -6.67
C PRO A 164 -14.86 -9.44 -5.59
N VAL A 165 -13.62 -9.14 -5.92
CA VAL A 165 -12.67 -8.50 -4.99
C VAL A 165 -13.14 -7.06 -4.70
N ARG A 166 -13.20 -6.70 -3.42
CA ARG A 166 -13.56 -5.34 -3.02
C ARG A 166 -12.33 -4.44 -3.09
N VAL A 167 -12.44 -3.32 -3.77
CA VAL A 167 -11.35 -2.34 -3.85
C VAL A 167 -11.78 -1.04 -3.18
N ASN A 168 -10.95 -0.54 -2.25
CA ASN A 168 -11.26 0.59 -1.39
C ASN A 168 -10.10 1.58 -1.30
N THR A 169 -10.42 2.80 -0.90
CA THR A 169 -9.43 3.80 -0.45
C THR A 169 -9.75 4.24 0.97
N VAL A 170 -8.69 4.48 1.74
CA VAL A 170 -8.75 5.18 3.03
C VAL A 170 -8.01 6.49 2.87
N SER A 171 -8.67 7.61 3.20
CA SER A 171 -8.14 8.96 3.03
C SER A 171 -7.93 9.61 4.41
N PRO A 172 -6.81 9.34 5.09
CA PRO A 172 -6.52 9.94 6.40
C PRO A 172 -6.37 11.47 6.29
N GLY A 173 -6.75 12.16 7.38
CA GLY A 173 -6.62 13.61 7.56
C GLY A 173 -5.32 14.00 8.24
#